data_2410a5b00f628bfc4c43ba998a38aaf2
#
_entry.id   2410a5b00f628bfc4c43ba998a38aaf2
#
_cell.length_a   1.000
_cell.length_b   1.000
_cell.length_c   1.000
_cell.angle_alpha   90.00
_cell.angle_beta   90.00
_cell.angle_gamma   90.00
#
_symmetry.space_group_name_H-M   'P 1'
#
loop_
_entity.id
_entity.type
_entity.pdbx_description
1 polymer ?
#
loop_
_entity_poly.entity_id
_entity_poly.type
_entity_poly.pdbx_seq_one_letter_code
_entity_poly.pdbx_strand_id
1 'polypeptide(L)'
;MKKLRGYLPDVLVIVLFAVIAFAYFMPADIDGRILYRHDSSAGRGATMELSRYHEETGEVTRWTNSVFGGMPTYQMAPSYSSDNLLQKAIAAYHLWLPDNVWYVFAYLLGFYILMRAFDFRR
;
A
#
# COMPACT_ATOMS: atom_id res chain seq x y z
N MET A 1 10.57 20.69 28.65
CA MET A 1 10.47 21.46 27.39
C MET A 1 11.74 21.46 26.54
N LYS A 2 12.97 21.40 27.08
CA LYS A 2 14.23 21.35 26.27
C LYS A 2 14.38 20.11 25.39
N LYS A 3 13.91 18.92 25.81
CA LYS A 3 13.99 17.68 25.01
C LYS A 3 13.10 17.68 23.75
N LEU A 4 11.93 18.30 23.81
CA LEU A 4 11.03 18.40 22.63
C LEU A 4 11.60 19.28 21.52
N ARG A 5 12.35 20.35 21.85
CA ARG A 5 13.01 21.20 20.85
C ARG A 5 14.07 20.46 20.03
N GLY A 6 14.64 19.38 20.55
CA GLY A 6 15.62 18.57 19.84
C GLY A 6 15.02 17.74 18.69
N TYR A 7 13.76 17.34 18.80
CA TYR A 7 13.05 16.54 17.77
C TYR A 7 12.29 17.39 16.75
N LEU A 8 12.17 18.68 16.98
CA LEU A 8 11.42 19.58 16.08
C LEU A 8 11.90 19.51 14.61
N PRO A 9 13.21 19.51 14.31
CA PRO A 9 13.68 19.37 12.94
C PRO A 9 13.29 18.02 12.30
N ASP A 10 13.33 16.93 13.08
CA ASP A 10 12.96 15.61 12.57
C ASP A 10 11.46 15.56 12.24
N VAL A 11 10.61 16.13 13.08
CA VAL A 11 9.17 16.27 12.83
C VAL A 11 8.90 17.09 11.57
N LEU A 12 9.60 18.21 11.40
CA LEU A 12 9.45 19.05 10.21
C LEU A 12 9.82 18.33 8.93
N VAL A 13 10.89 17.52 8.95
CA VAL A 13 11.29 16.69 7.80
C VAL A 13 10.23 15.65 7.49
N ILE A 14 9.68 14.97 8.49
CA ILE A 14 8.62 13.96 8.30
C ILE A 14 7.36 14.60 7.69
N VAL A 15 6.96 15.76 8.20
CA VAL A 15 5.82 16.50 7.64
C VAL A 15 6.10 16.93 6.20
N LEU A 16 7.31 17.39 5.91
CA LEU A 16 7.72 17.76 4.54
C LEU A 16 7.63 16.55 3.59
N PHE A 17 8.05 15.36 4.02
CA PHE A 17 7.93 14.14 3.20
C PHE A 17 6.47 13.78 2.92
N ALA A 18 5.59 13.92 3.91
CA ALA A 18 4.16 13.72 3.70
C ALA A 18 3.62 14.72 2.68
N VAL A 19 3.97 16.01 2.81
CA VAL A 19 3.55 17.05 1.84
C VAL A 19 4.06 16.76 0.44
N ILE A 20 5.31 16.35 0.28
CA ILE A 20 5.89 15.99 -1.03
C ILE A 20 5.15 14.80 -1.64
N ALA A 21 4.91 13.73 -0.86
CA ALA A 21 4.21 12.55 -1.33
C ALA A 21 2.78 12.88 -1.79
N PHE A 22 2.04 13.66 -1.00
CA PHE A 22 0.70 14.13 -1.38
C PHE A 22 0.71 15.03 -2.60
N ALA A 23 1.58 16.06 -2.63
CA ALA A 23 1.65 17.01 -3.73
C ALA A 23 1.98 16.33 -5.07
N TYR A 24 2.78 15.26 -5.05
CA TYR A 24 3.13 14.51 -6.26
C TYR A 24 1.95 13.75 -6.86
N PHE A 25 1.10 13.14 -6.02
CA PHE A 25 -0.03 12.32 -6.49
C PHE A 25 -1.36 13.08 -6.52
N MET A 26 -1.47 14.21 -5.83
CA MET A 26 -2.71 14.96 -5.69
C MET A 26 -3.42 15.30 -7.02
N PRO A 27 -2.72 15.66 -8.12
CA PRO A 27 -3.40 15.92 -9.39
C PRO A 27 -4.14 14.69 -9.93
N ALA A 28 -3.58 13.50 -9.76
CA ALA A 28 -4.21 12.25 -10.21
C ALA A 28 -5.36 11.84 -9.27
N ASP A 29 -5.18 11.98 -7.97
CA ASP A 29 -6.16 11.58 -6.96
C ASP A 29 -7.38 12.51 -6.97
N ILE A 30 -7.21 13.83 -7.14
CA ILE A 30 -8.31 14.83 -7.25
C ILE A 30 -9.13 14.58 -8.51
N ASP A 31 -8.45 14.29 -9.63
CA ASP A 31 -9.12 14.02 -10.91
C ASP A 31 -9.76 12.62 -10.96
N GLY A 32 -9.67 11.84 -9.89
CA GLY A 32 -10.16 10.46 -9.84
C GLY A 32 -9.45 9.53 -10.82
N ARG A 33 -8.25 9.90 -11.26
CA ARG A 33 -7.47 9.11 -12.22
C ARG A 33 -6.82 7.94 -11.49
N ILE A 34 -7.05 6.74 -12.01
CA ILE A 34 -6.36 5.54 -11.55
C ILE A 34 -5.03 5.45 -12.31
N LEU A 35 -3.91 5.43 -11.57
CA LEU A 35 -2.62 5.16 -12.17
C LEU A 35 -2.63 3.74 -12.77
N TYR A 36 -2.55 3.68 -14.10
CA TYR A 36 -2.51 2.40 -14.79
C TYR A 36 -1.22 1.66 -14.47
N ARG A 37 -1.36 0.47 -13.92
CA ARG A 37 -0.27 -0.47 -13.67
C ARG A 37 -0.56 -1.74 -14.46
N HIS A 38 0.29 -2.06 -15.42
CA HIS A 38 0.11 -3.22 -16.29
C HIS A 38 -0.08 -4.51 -15.49
N ASP A 39 0.77 -4.76 -14.51
CA ASP A 39 0.73 -5.98 -13.67
C ASP A 39 -0.54 -6.04 -12.81
N SER A 40 -0.98 -4.91 -12.27
CA SER A 40 -2.22 -4.84 -11.49
C SER A 40 -3.46 -5.11 -12.35
N SER A 41 -3.45 -4.66 -13.59
CA SER A 41 -4.55 -4.91 -14.54
C SER A 41 -4.58 -6.38 -14.97
N ALA A 42 -3.41 -6.97 -15.26
CA ALA A 42 -3.27 -8.39 -15.56
C ALA A 42 -3.70 -9.26 -14.36
N GLY A 43 -3.27 -8.91 -13.15
CA GLY A 43 -3.68 -9.57 -11.92
C GLY A 43 -5.19 -9.52 -11.69
N ARG A 44 -5.82 -8.36 -11.89
CA ARG A 44 -7.29 -8.23 -11.79
C ARG A 44 -8.01 -9.11 -12.82
N GLY A 45 -7.54 -9.14 -14.07
CA GLY A 45 -8.09 -10.02 -15.09
C GLY A 45 -8.01 -11.50 -14.70
N ALA A 46 -6.85 -11.91 -14.20
CA ALA A 46 -6.63 -13.30 -13.77
C ALA A 46 -7.48 -13.70 -12.55
N THR A 47 -7.82 -12.76 -11.67
CA THR A 47 -8.61 -13.02 -10.45
C THR A 47 -10.10 -12.72 -10.61
N MET A 48 -10.56 -12.28 -11.78
CA MET A 48 -11.96 -11.88 -12.01
C MET A 48 -12.94 -13.04 -11.78
N GLU A 49 -12.57 -14.26 -12.16
CA GLU A 49 -13.37 -15.46 -11.91
C GLU A 49 -13.58 -15.68 -10.39
N LEU A 50 -12.54 -15.52 -9.61
CA LEU A 50 -12.57 -15.68 -8.15
C LEU A 50 -13.46 -14.63 -7.49
N SER A 51 -13.35 -13.37 -7.93
CA SER A 51 -14.17 -12.27 -7.42
C SER A 51 -15.65 -12.51 -7.72
N ARG A 52 -15.97 -12.94 -8.95
CA ARG A 52 -17.34 -13.25 -9.34
C ARG A 52 -17.91 -14.42 -8.52
N TYR A 53 -17.15 -15.49 -8.36
CA TYR A 53 -17.59 -16.62 -7.54
C TYR A 53 -17.89 -16.19 -6.10
N HIS A 54 -17.02 -15.36 -5.53
CA HIS A 54 -17.22 -14.83 -4.18
C HIS A 54 -18.47 -13.92 -4.09
N GLU A 55 -18.69 -13.06 -5.07
CA GLU A 55 -19.89 -12.19 -5.14
C GLU A 55 -21.19 -13.00 -5.23
N GLU A 56 -21.18 -14.10 -5.99
CA GLU A 56 -22.35 -14.94 -6.21
C GLU A 56 -22.66 -15.89 -5.05
N THR A 57 -21.62 -16.42 -4.40
CA THR A 57 -21.79 -17.51 -3.40
C THR A 57 -21.44 -17.09 -1.97
N GLY A 58 -20.70 -16.01 -1.78
CA GLY A 58 -20.09 -15.63 -0.50
C GLY A 58 -18.91 -16.49 -0.09
N GLU A 59 -18.55 -17.50 -0.89
CA GLU A 59 -17.48 -18.45 -0.60
C GLU A 59 -16.17 -18.09 -1.30
N VAL A 60 -15.06 -18.62 -0.79
CA VAL A 60 -13.72 -18.48 -1.38
C VAL A 60 -13.31 -19.78 -2.03
N THR A 61 -13.17 -19.77 -3.35
CA THR A 61 -12.63 -20.94 -4.07
C THR A 61 -11.13 -21.10 -3.85
N ARG A 62 -10.69 -22.36 -3.78
CA ARG A 62 -9.26 -22.73 -3.66
C ARG A 62 -8.62 -23.06 -5.01
N TRP A 63 -9.40 -22.99 -6.10
CA TRP A 63 -8.98 -23.30 -7.45
C TRP A 63 -9.53 -22.28 -8.44
N THR A 64 -8.75 -21.95 -9.48
CA THR A 64 -9.19 -21.14 -10.61
C THR A 64 -8.88 -21.84 -11.93
N ASN A 65 -9.74 -21.66 -12.92
CA ASN A 65 -9.53 -22.14 -14.29
C ASN A 65 -9.04 -21.03 -15.23
N SER A 66 -8.95 -19.78 -14.75
CA SER A 66 -8.65 -18.61 -15.60
C SER A 66 -7.22 -18.56 -16.12
N VAL A 67 -6.29 -19.28 -15.53
CA VAL A 67 -4.87 -19.28 -15.92
C VAL A 67 -4.28 -20.67 -15.92
N PHE A 68 -3.35 -20.92 -16.84
CA PHE A 68 -2.59 -22.16 -17.00
C PHE A 68 -3.43 -23.44 -17.10
N GLY A 69 -4.69 -23.34 -17.52
CA GLY A 69 -5.61 -24.48 -17.55
C GLY A 69 -6.07 -24.98 -16.18
N GLY A 70 -5.84 -24.18 -15.16
CA GLY A 70 -6.25 -24.42 -13.78
C GLY A 70 -5.09 -24.46 -12.81
N MET A 71 -5.22 -23.73 -11.69
CA MET A 71 -4.21 -23.68 -10.63
C MET A 71 -4.81 -23.36 -9.26
N PRO A 72 -4.13 -23.73 -8.15
CA PRO A 72 -4.52 -23.31 -6.81
C PRO A 72 -4.48 -21.80 -6.64
N THR A 73 -5.47 -21.24 -5.92
CA THR A 73 -5.66 -19.79 -5.77
C THR A 73 -4.77 -19.13 -4.73
N TYR A 74 -4.02 -19.86 -3.93
CA TYR A 74 -3.25 -19.31 -2.79
C TYR A 74 -2.21 -18.25 -3.19
N GLN A 75 -1.76 -18.24 -4.45
CA GLN A 75 -0.83 -17.22 -4.98
C GLN A 75 -1.54 -16.06 -5.68
N MET A 76 -2.82 -16.19 -5.98
CA MET A 76 -3.56 -15.24 -6.81
C MET A 76 -4.84 -14.74 -6.15
N ALA A 77 -5.24 -15.36 -5.04
CA ALA A 77 -6.51 -15.02 -4.39
C ALA A 77 -6.56 -13.53 -4.01
N PRO A 78 -7.64 -12.82 -4.37
CA PRO A 78 -7.86 -11.48 -3.86
C PRO A 78 -7.92 -11.54 -2.33
N SER A 79 -7.35 -10.52 -1.69
CA SER A 79 -7.41 -10.38 -0.24
C SER A 79 -8.82 -9.99 0.15
N TYR A 80 -9.66 -10.96 0.49
CA TYR A 80 -10.93 -10.69 1.13
C TYR A 80 -10.67 -10.21 2.57
N SER A 81 -11.56 -9.35 3.08
CA SER A 81 -11.49 -8.88 4.47
C SER A 81 -11.46 -10.10 5.39
N SER A 82 -10.34 -10.35 5.99
CA SER A 82 -10.16 -11.44 6.94
C SER A 82 -9.86 -10.87 8.31
N ASP A 83 -10.20 -11.62 9.36
CA ASP A 83 -9.81 -11.29 10.73
C ASP A 83 -8.33 -11.54 11.00
N ASN A 84 -7.55 -11.74 9.96
CA ASN A 84 -6.12 -11.96 10.04
C ASN A 84 -5.41 -10.75 10.67
N LEU A 85 -4.75 -10.98 11.80
CA LEU A 85 -4.01 -9.96 12.54
C LEU A 85 -2.97 -9.25 11.67
N LEU A 86 -2.33 -9.99 10.75
CA LEU A 86 -1.34 -9.44 9.83
C LEU A 86 -1.96 -8.40 8.88
N GLN A 87 -3.15 -8.67 8.33
CA GLN A 87 -3.84 -7.70 7.48
C GLN A 87 -4.26 -6.45 8.24
N LYS A 88 -4.73 -6.62 9.48
CA LYS A 88 -5.04 -5.47 10.36
C LYS A 88 -3.79 -4.64 10.67
N ALA A 89 -2.65 -5.29 10.91
CA ALA A 89 -1.38 -4.62 11.12
C ALA A 89 -0.90 -3.88 9.86
N ILE A 90 -1.06 -4.46 8.67
CA ILE A 90 -0.74 -3.82 7.39
C ILE A 90 -1.65 -2.61 7.16
N ALA A 91 -2.94 -2.73 7.39
CA ALA A 91 -3.88 -1.61 7.26
C ALA A 91 -3.55 -0.46 8.21
N ALA A 92 -3.21 -0.77 9.47
CA ALA A 92 -2.74 0.23 10.43
C ALA A 92 -1.41 0.87 10.00
N TYR A 93 -0.50 0.08 9.43
CA TYR A 93 0.77 0.56 8.91
C TYR A 93 0.58 1.53 7.72
N HIS A 94 -0.43 1.33 6.87
CA HIS A 94 -0.74 2.23 5.76
C HIS A 94 -1.33 3.58 6.19
N LEU A 95 -1.64 3.79 7.46
CA LEU A 95 -2.17 5.05 8.02
C LEU A 95 -3.36 5.62 7.21
N TRP A 96 -4.17 4.76 6.60
CA TRP A 96 -5.29 5.12 5.69
C TRP A 96 -4.92 6.04 4.53
N LEU A 97 -3.63 6.16 4.21
CA LEU A 97 -3.16 6.93 3.06
C LEU A 97 -3.41 6.15 1.76
N PRO A 98 -3.64 6.85 0.63
CA PRO A 98 -3.64 6.21 -0.67
C PRO A 98 -2.32 5.45 -0.90
N ASP A 99 -2.39 4.24 -1.49
CA ASP A 99 -1.24 3.34 -1.62
C ASP A 99 -0.01 4.02 -2.23
N ASN A 100 -0.21 4.82 -3.29
CA ASN A 100 0.90 5.48 -3.96
C ASN A 100 1.58 6.52 -3.06
N VAL A 101 0.79 7.32 -2.35
CA VAL A 101 1.28 8.33 -1.38
C VAL A 101 2.03 7.64 -0.25
N TRP A 102 1.43 6.56 0.28
CA TRP A 102 2.04 5.78 1.35
C TRP A 102 3.41 5.22 0.96
N TYR A 103 3.54 4.58 -0.21
CA TYR A 103 4.82 4.00 -0.63
C TYR A 103 5.92 5.05 -0.73
N VAL A 104 5.64 6.19 -1.36
CA VAL A 104 6.66 7.26 -1.48
C VAL A 104 7.01 7.83 -0.12
N PHE A 105 6.02 8.10 0.73
CA PHE A 105 6.25 8.54 2.10
C PHE A 105 7.09 7.55 2.90
N ALA A 106 6.76 6.26 2.84
CA ALA A 106 7.47 5.21 3.56
C ALA A 106 8.93 5.06 3.09
N TYR A 107 9.20 5.18 1.78
CA TYR A 107 10.57 5.17 1.26
C TYR A 107 11.38 6.38 1.73
N LEU A 108 10.81 7.58 1.69
CA LEU A 108 11.49 8.78 2.17
C LEU A 108 11.77 8.70 3.67
N LEU A 109 10.79 8.26 4.45
CA LEU A 109 10.92 8.08 5.88
C LEU A 109 11.96 7.01 6.24
N GLY A 110 11.91 5.86 5.57
CA GLY A 110 12.87 4.76 5.78
C GLY A 110 14.29 5.18 5.46
N PHE A 111 14.49 5.89 4.34
CA PHE A 111 15.80 6.45 3.99
C PHE A 111 16.28 7.49 5.01
N TYR A 112 15.41 8.36 5.48
CA TYR A 112 15.73 9.32 6.52
C TYR A 112 16.17 8.65 7.83
N ILE A 113 15.42 7.63 8.28
CA ILE A 113 15.79 6.85 9.47
C ILE A 113 17.16 6.21 9.30
N LEU A 114 17.43 5.64 8.11
CA LEU A 114 18.72 5.04 7.79
C LEU A 114 19.86 6.07 7.88
N MET A 115 19.68 7.26 7.27
CA MET A 115 20.67 8.33 7.33
C MET A 115 20.91 8.80 8.77
N ARG A 116 19.86 8.87 9.57
CA ARG A 116 19.97 9.20 10.99
C ARG A 116 20.72 8.12 11.78
N ALA A 117 20.52 6.85 11.46
CA ALA A 117 21.23 5.74 12.08
C ALA A 117 22.73 5.74 11.76
N PHE A 118 23.14 6.27 10.61
CA PHE A 118 24.53 6.47 10.22
C PHE A 118 25.13 7.81 10.68
N ASP A 119 24.48 8.53 11.59
CA ASP A 119 24.91 9.83 12.11
C ASP A 119 25.15 10.93 11.03
N PHE A 120 24.52 10.80 9.86
CA PHE A 120 24.56 11.89 8.91
C PHE A 120 23.90 13.15 9.49
N ARG A 121 24.59 14.29 9.33
CA ARG A 121 24.06 15.58 9.78
C ARG A 121 22.75 15.93 9.06
N ARG A 122 21.91 16.62 9.81
CA ARG A 122 20.67 17.24 9.30
C ARG A 122 20.97 18.32 8.29
#